data_8c639718b7cfe09adc0f6fd61da670cb
#
_entry.id   8c639718b7cfe09adc0f6fd61da670cb
#
_cell.length_a   1.000
_cell.length_b   1.000
_cell.length_c   1.000
_cell.angle_alpha   90.00
_cell.angle_beta   90.00
_cell.angle_gamma   90.00
#
_symmetry.space_group_name_H-M   'P 1'
#
loop_
_entity.id
_entity.type
_entity.pdbx_description
1 polymer ?
#
loop_
_entity_poly.entity_id
_entity_poly.type
_entity_poly.pdbx_seq_one_letter_code
_entity_poly.pdbx_strand_id
1 'polypeptide(L)'
;KQLREELLKKVKLSNLEKRNFKDVQEIVFKMAKKLVSIHSKRRKTFKRGQLDIRKTLRSNMQYDGMLFDLKWKSQKVDRPKVMCICDVSGSVSNYSRFLLMFLYSLAEILPKVRSFAFSSDLGEVTRLFQQSKLEDAMAKTMRDYGNGSTDYGQMLADFRSHILKDVDSK
;
A
#
# COMPACT_ATOMS: atom_id res chain seq x y z
N LYS A 1 -8.79 -0.87 -26.09
CA LYS A 1 -8.51 -0.97 -24.64
C LYS A 1 -8.27 0.43 -24.03
N GLN A 2 -7.44 1.29 -24.63
CA GLN A 2 -7.18 2.66 -24.18
C GLN A 2 -8.43 3.56 -24.13
N LEU A 3 -9.28 3.53 -25.15
CA LEU A 3 -10.55 4.29 -25.21
C LEU A 3 -11.50 3.92 -24.06
N ARG A 4 -11.54 2.65 -23.65
CA ARG A 4 -12.36 2.17 -22.56
C ARG A 4 -11.81 2.62 -21.20
N GLU A 5 -10.48 2.66 -21.04
CA GLU A 5 -9.82 3.21 -19.86
C GLU A 5 -10.06 4.73 -19.71
N GLU A 6 -10.10 5.48 -20.81
CA GLU A 6 -10.42 6.91 -20.80
C GLU A 6 -11.89 7.21 -20.48
N LEU A 7 -12.81 6.38 -20.97
CA LEU A 7 -14.24 6.48 -20.63
C LEU A 7 -14.46 6.19 -19.14
N LEU A 8 -13.81 5.18 -18.57
CA LEU A 8 -13.90 4.85 -17.16
C LEU A 8 -13.34 5.97 -16.24
N LYS A 9 -12.35 6.73 -16.70
CA LYS A 9 -11.85 7.91 -15.97
C LYS A 9 -12.86 9.06 -15.90
N LYS A 10 -13.79 9.14 -16.85
CA LYS A 10 -14.82 10.20 -16.92
C LYS A 10 -16.11 9.81 -16.19
N VAL A 11 -16.32 8.54 -15.91
CA VAL A 11 -17.50 8.07 -15.16
C VAL A 11 -17.31 8.41 -13.68
N LYS A 12 -18.32 9.05 -13.07
CA LYS A 12 -18.33 9.26 -11.61
C LYS A 12 -18.21 7.90 -10.92
N LEU A 13 -17.30 7.80 -9.96
CA LEU A 13 -17.04 6.56 -9.20
C LEU A 13 -18.29 5.96 -8.55
N SER A 14 -19.28 6.81 -8.25
CA SER A 14 -20.58 6.41 -7.71
C SER A 14 -21.45 5.57 -8.67
N ASN A 15 -21.23 5.69 -9.98
CA ASN A 15 -22.05 5.04 -11.02
C ASN A 15 -21.35 3.84 -11.65
N LEU A 16 -20.36 3.27 -10.97
CA LEU A 16 -19.67 2.06 -11.43
C LEU A 16 -20.63 0.86 -11.36
N GLU A 17 -21.23 0.55 -12.51
CA GLU A 17 -22.05 -0.65 -12.66
C GLU A 17 -21.21 -1.92 -12.44
N LYS A 18 -21.88 -3.00 -12.01
CA LYS A 18 -21.27 -4.33 -11.83
C LYS A 18 -20.52 -4.84 -13.07
N ARG A 19 -20.92 -4.38 -14.27
CA ARG A 19 -20.30 -4.73 -15.57
C ARG A 19 -18.87 -4.21 -15.70
N ASN A 20 -18.55 -3.07 -15.08
CA ASN A 20 -17.24 -2.44 -15.16
C ASN A 20 -16.31 -2.83 -13.98
N PHE A 21 -16.82 -3.67 -13.06
CA PHE A 21 -16.10 -4.03 -11.84
C PHE A 21 -14.74 -4.69 -12.13
N LYS A 22 -14.68 -5.62 -13.10
CA LYS A 22 -13.43 -6.29 -13.50
C LYS A 22 -12.41 -5.32 -14.11
N ASP A 23 -12.89 -4.41 -14.97
CA ASP A 23 -12.01 -3.41 -15.59
C ASP A 23 -11.43 -2.44 -14.55
N VAL A 24 -12.27 -2.05 -13.58
CA VAL A 24 -11.85 -1.20 -12.46
C VAL A 24 -10.86 -1.94 -11.57
N GLN A 25 -11.09 -3.21 -11.26
CA GLN A 25 -10.16 -4.03 -10.48
C GLN A 25 -8.79 -4.10 -11.16
N GLU A 26 -8.73 -4.29 -12.48
CA GLU A 26 -7.46 -4.31 -13.23
C GLU A 26 -6.72 -2.95 -13.15
N ILE A 27 -7.46 -1.83 -13.24
CA ILE A 27 -6.88 -0.49 -13.11
C ILE A 27 -6.33 -0.26 -11.71
N VAL A 28 -7.12 -0.60 -10.69
CA VAL A 28 -6.74 -0.47 -9.28
C VAL A 28 -5.49 -1.31 -8.99
N PHE A 29 -5.42 -2.53 -9.49
CA PHE A 29 -4.26 -3.40 -9.35
C PHE A 29 -2.99 -2.79 -10.01
N LYS A 30 -3.13 -2.19 -11.19
CA LYS A 30 -2.02 -1.45 -11.86
C LYS A 30 -1.56 -0.26 -11.03
N MET A 31 -2.51 0.50 -10.43
CA MET A 31 -2.19 1.63 -9.56
C MET A 31 -1.42 1.17 -8.32
N ALA A 32 -1.88 0.11 -7.66
CA ALA A 32 -1.22 -0.49 -6.51
C ALA A 32 0.21 -0.94 -6.85
N LYS A 33 0.41 -1.65 -7.97
CA LYS A 33 1.75 -2.02 -8.47
C LYS A 33 2.66 -0.81 -8.70
N LYS A 34 2.12 0.26 -9.26
CA LYS A 34 2.88 1.50 -9.50
C LYS A 34 3.33 2.14 -8.19
N LEU A 35 2.46 2.22 -7.19
CA LEU A 35 2.81 2.72 -5.85
C LEU A 35 3.93 1.89 -5.22
N VAL A 36 3.82 0.57 -5.26
CA VAL A 36 4.88 -0.34 -4.77
C VAL A 36 6.19 -0.08 -5.47
N SER A 37 6.18 0.08 -6.79
CA SER A 37 7.41 0.31 -7.58
C SER A 37 8.09 1.63 -7.20
N ILE A 38 7.33 2.67 -6.91
CA ILE A 38 7.85 3.98 -6.48
C ILE A 38 8.54 3.85 -5.12
N HIS A 39 7.94 3.10 -4.18
CA HIS A 39 8.51 2.91 -2.84
C HIS A 39 9.64 1.87 -2.79
N SER A 40 9.64 0.87 -3.68
CA SER A 40 10.65 -0.18 -3.68
C SER A 40 12.00 0.24 -4.29
N LYS A 41 12.03 1.29 -5.11
CA LYS A 41 13.23 1.76 -5.81
C LYS A 41 14.25 2.51 -4.94
N ARG A 42 13.98 2.73 -3.66
CA ARG A 42 14.92 3.42 -2.77
C ARG A 42 16.01 2.50 -2.21
N ARG A 43 16.86 1.95 -3.08
CA ARG A 43 18.21 1.53 -2.68
C ARG A 43 19.13 2.75 -2.77
N LYS A 44 19.39 3.40 -1.66
CA LYS A 44 20.43 4.44 -1.61
C LYS A 44 21.77 3.75 -1.54
N THR A 45 22.53 3.81 -2.62
CA THR A 45 23.99 3.61 -2.60
C THR A 45 24.58 4.88 -1.98
N PHE A 46 25.05 4.80 -0.76
CA PHE A 46 25.74 5.93 -0.14
C PHE A 46 27.14 6.03 -0.76
N LYS A 47 27.54 7.22 -1.18
CA LYS A 47 28.92 7.50 -1.64
C LYS A 47 29.95 7.52 -0.50
N ARG A 48 29.51 7.32 0.74
CA ARG A 48 30.31 7.22 1.96
C ARG A 48 29.69 6.18 2.87
N GLY A 49 30.52 5.31 3.49
CA GLY A 49 30.06 4.26 4.38
C GLY A 49 31.06 3.11 4.45
N GLN A 50 30.60 1.90 4.68
CA GLN A 50 31.45 0.72 4.74
C GLN A 50 31.85 0.28 3.32
N LEU A 51 33.17 0.17 3.08
CA LEU A 51 33.74 -0.26 1.80
C LEU A 51 33.36 -1.72 1.51
N ASP A 52 32.91 -2.01 0.29
CA ASP A 52 32.74 -3.37 -0.19
C ASP A 52 34.07 -3.85 -0.81
N ILE A 53 34.92 -4.41 0.04
CA ILE A 53 36.27 -4.83 -0.33
C ILE A 53 36.23 -5.80 -1.52
N ARG A 54 35.35 -6.80 -1.50
CA ARG A 54 35.26 -7.81 -2.57
C ARG A 54 34.89 -7.19 -3.92
N LYS A 55 33.91 -6.29 -3.93
CA LYS A 55 33.52 -5.62 -5.17
C LYS A 55 34.55 -4.61 -5.64
N THR A 56 35.18 -3.90 -4.71
CA THR A 56 36.26 -2.96 -5.01
C THR A 56 37.44 -3.67 -5.65
N LEU A 57 37.93 -4.76 -5.04
CA LEU A 57 39.04 -5.54 -5.62
C LEU A 57 38.69 -6.10 -7.00
N ARG A 58 37.49 -6.70 -7.14
CA ARG A 58 37.06 -7.26 -8.43
C ARG A 58 36.97 -6.20 -9.54
N SER A 59 36.44 -5.00 -9.23
CA SER A 59 36.30 -3.92 -10.22
C SER A 59 37.67 -3.31 -10.60
N ASN A 60 38.70 -3.45 -9.73
CA ASN A 60 40.01 -2.88 -9.97
C ASN A 60 41.03 -3.90 -10.45
N MET A 61 40.66 -5.17 -10.68
CA MET A 61 41.57 -6.18 -11.23
C MET A 61 42.11 -5.80 -12.62
N GLN A 62 41.31 -5.09 -13.43
CA GLN A 62 41.74 -4.56 -14.72
C GLN A 62 42.81 -3.45 -14.65
N TYR A 63 43.09 -2.94 -13.44
CA TYR A 63 44.10 -1.90 -13.20
C TYR A 63 45.26 -2.44 -12.33
N ASP A 64 45.61 -3.73 -12.49
CA ASP A 64 46.70 -4.40 -11.75
C ASP A 64 46.56 -4.25 -10.21
N GLY A 65 45.34 -4.16 -9.71
CA GLY A 65 45.08 -4.04 -8.27
C GLY A 65 45.14 -2.62 -7.71
N MET A 66 45.44 -1.61 -8.52
CA MET A 66 45.37 -0.22 -8.06
C MET A 66 43.91 0.18 -7.86
N LEU A 67 43.60 0.80 -6.70
CA LEU A 67 42.22 1.10 -6.27
C LEU A 67 41.73 2.45 -6.85
N PHE A 68 41.30 2.46 -8.10
CA PHE A 68 40.69 3.64 -8.74
C PHE A 68 39.18 3.75 -8.49
N ASP A 69 38.48 2.60 -8.43
CA ASP A 69 37.01 2.55 -8.32
C ASP A 69 36.58 1.92 -6.99
N LEU A 70 36.25 2.75 -6.02
CA LEU A 70 35.79 2.31 -4.70
C LEU A 70 34.31 1.96 -4.71
N LYS A 71 33.97 0.72 -4.40
CA LYS A 71 32.58 0.25 -4.25
C LYS A 71 32.18 0.23 -2.78
N TRP A 72 31.06 0.86 -2.49
CA TRP A 72 30.52 0.95 -1.14
C TRP A 72 29.43 -0.09 -0.93
N LYS A 73 29.31 -0.63 0.29
CA LYS A 73 28.21 -1.51 0.64
C LYS A 73 26.90 -0.72 0.59
N SER A 74 25.91 -1.24 -0.13
CA SER A 74 24.57 -0.67 -0.09
C SER A 74 23.90 -1.10 1.20
N GLN A 75 23.47 -0.14 2.02
CA GLN A 75 22.59 -0.43 3.15
C GLN A 75 21.20 -0.80 2.62
N LYS A 76 20.68 -1.95 3.11
CA LYS A 76 19.32 -2.35 2.83
C LYS A 76 18.40 -1.39 3.60
N VAL A 77 17.84 -0.42 2.90
CA VAL A 77 16.82 0.45 3.52
C VAL A 77 15.62 -0.43 3.80
N ASP A 78 15.23 -0.54 5.06
CA ASP A 78 14.01 -1.27 5.43
C ASP A 78 12.83 -0.67 4.68
N ARG A 79 11.98 -1.56 4.14
CA ARG A 79 10.77 -1.14 3.45
C ARG A 79 9.86 -0.47 4.48
N PRO A 80 9.36 0.75 4.21
CA PRO A 80 8.46 1.42 5.14
C PRO A 80 7.24 0.54 5.40
N LYS A 81 6.81 0.48 6.64
CA LYS A 81 5.52 -0.09 7.02
C LYS A 81 4.45 0.85 6.48
N VAL A 82 3.51 0.33 5.71
CA VAL A 82 2.40 1.10 5.14
C VAL A 82 1.14 0.76 5.91
N MET A 83 0.46 1.76 6.41
CA MET A 83 -0.85 1.64 7.05
C MET A 83 -1.85 2.41 6.21
N CYS A 84 -2.91 1.72 5.81
CA CYS A 84 -3.97 2.29 4.99
C CYS A 84 -5.25 2.36 5.80
N ILE A 85 -5.84 3.53 5.91
CA ILE A 85 -7.09 3.75 6.61
C ILE A 85 -8.15 4.16 5.57
N CYS A 86 -9.29 3.48 5.56
CA CYS A 86 -10.38 3.71 4.65
C CYS A 86 -11.62 4.18 5.42
N ASP A 87 -12.18 5.30 5.01
CA ASP A 87 -13.49 5.75 5.46
C ASP A 87 -14.57 4.93 4.76
N VAL A 88 -15.39 4.24 5.55
CA VAL A 88 -16.53 3.44 5.08
C VAL A 88 -17.86 3.94 5.61
N SER A 89 -17.89 5.16 6.15
CA SER A 89 -19.09 5.80 6.68
C SER A 89 -20.18 5.97 5.64
N GLY A 90 -21.41 6.18 6.08
CA GLY A 90 -22.58 6.37 5.22
C GLY A 90 -22.43 7.52 4.22
N SER A 91 -21.71 8.60 4.58
CA SER A 91 -21.44 9.75 3.71
C SER A 91 -20.57 9.41 2.50
N VAL A 92 -19.70 8.40 2.62
CA VAL A 92 -18.76 7.96 1.57
C VAL A 92 -19.19 6.65 0.91
N SER A 93 -20.37 6.12 1.25
CA SER A 93 -20.88 4.80 0.82
C SER A 93 -20.78 4.56 -0.69
N ASN A 94 -20.98 5.60 -1.52
CA ASN A 94 -20.88 5.52 -2.97
C ASN A 94 -19.44 5.24 -3.48
N TYR A 95 -18.43 5.61 -2.70
CA TYR A 95 -17.02 5.48 -3.06
C TYR A 95 -16.29 4.40 -2.24
N SER A 96 -16.85 4.01 -1.10
CA SER A 96 -16.24 3.08 -0.16
C SER A 96 -15.95 1.72 -0.81
N ARG A 97 -16.84 1.26 -1.69
CA ARG A 97 -16.61 0.03 -2.47
C ARG A 97 -15.34 0.10 -3.32
N PHE A 98 -15.10 1.22 -3.99
CA PHE A 98 -13.88 1.43 -4.79
C PHE A 98 -12.64 1.52 -3.89
N LEU A 99 -12.74 2.25 -2.77
CA LEU A 99 -11.65 2.40 -1.82
C LEU A 99 -11.28 1.08 -1.15
N LEU A 100 -12.25 0.27 -0.76
CA LEU A 100 -12.02 -1.07 -0.21
C LEU A 100 -11.39 -2.01 -1.23
N MET A 101 -11.80 -1.95 -2.49
CA MET A 101 -11.18 -2.71 -3.56
C MET A 101 -9.71 -2.29 -3.78
N PHE A 102 -9.42 -0.99 -3.69
CA PHE A 102 -8.05 -0.48 -3.77
C PHE A 102 -7.20 -0.97 -2.59
N LEU A 103 -7.74 -0.91 -1.37
CA LEU A 103 -7.08 -1.43 -0.16
C LEU A 103 -6.80 -2.94 -0.26
N TYR A 104 -7.77 -3.71 -0.72
CA TYR A 104 -7.61 -5.14 -0.93
C TYR A 104 -6.48 -5.43 -1.92
N SER A 105 -6.44 -4.71 -3.05
CA SER A 105 -5.37 -4.88 -4.05
C SER A 105 -4.00 -4.44 -3.52
N LEU A 106 -3.93 -3.43 -2.64
CA LEU A 106 -2.69 -3.05 -1.96
C LEU A 106 -2.23 -4.14 -0.99
N ALA A 107 -3.14 -4.72 -0.22
CA ALA A 107 -2.83 -5.80 0.72
C ALA A 107 -2.32 -7.06 0.00
N GLU A 108 -2.83 -7.35 -1.20
CA GLU A 108 -2.37 -8.46 -2.03
C GLU A 108 -0.94 -8.26 -2.56
N ILE A 109 -0.58 -7.02 -2.92
CA ILE A 109 0.73 -6.71 -3.52
C ILE A 109 1.80 -6.44 -2.47
N LEU A 110 1.45 -5.83 -1.34
CA LEU A 110 2.36 -5.41 -0.28
C LEU A 110 2.24 -6.31 0.95
N PRO A 111 3.20 -7.22 1.21
CA PRO A 111 3.09 -8.19 2.30
C PRO A 111 3.14 -7.58 3.71
N LYS A 112 3.50 -6.31 3.83
CA LYS A 112 3.62 -5.58 5.11
C LYS A 112 2.65 -4.41 5.23
N VAL A 113 1.55 -4.43 4.48
CA VAL A 113 0.48 -3.42 4.62
C VAL A 113 -0.48 -3.86 5.71
N ARG A 114 -0.80 -2.94 6.60
CA ARG A 114 -1.93 -3.06 7.53
C ARG A 114 -3.07 -2.21 7.02
N SER A 115 -4.24 -2.78 6.91
CA SER A 115 -5.45 -2.14 6.38
C SER A 115 -6.46 -1.96 7.47
N PHE A 116 -7.02 -0.77 7.57
CA PHE A 116 -8.02 -0.37 8.56
C PHE A 116 -9.22 0.22 7.87
N ALA A 117 -10.40 -0.03 8.41
CA ALA A 117 -11.64 0.61 8.03
C ALA A 117 -12.24 1.33 9.23
N PHE A 118 -12.84 2.50 9.01
CA PHE A 118 -13.49 3.23 10.07
C PHE A 118 -14.77 3.92 9.59
N SER A 119 -15.65 4.16 10.56
CA SER A 119 -16.73 5.12 10.51
C SER A 119 -16.79 5.84 11.86
N SER A 120 -17.55 5.34 12.83
CA SER A 120 -17.47 5.79 14.24
C SER A 120 -16.23 5.22 14.94
N ASP A 121 -15.93 3.94 14.69
CA ASP A 121 -14.83 3.21 15.32
C ASP A 121 -13.83 2.73 14.28
N LEU A 122 -12.57 2.55 14.70
CA LEU A 122 -11.49 2.04 13.86
C LEU A 122 -11.31 0.54 14.04
N GLY A 123 -11.37 -0.22 12.95
CA GLY A 123 -11.14 -1.65 12.95
C GLY A 123 -10.07 -2.10 11.95
N GLU A 124 -9.26 -3.09 12.36
CA GLU A 124 -8.27 -3.68 11.47
C GLU A 124 -8.89 -4.76 10.58
N VAL A 125 -8.80 -4.58 9.28
CA VAL A 125 -9.36 -5.50 8.26
C VAL A 125 -8.27 -6.28 7.51
N THR A 126 -7.02 -6.17 7.92
CA THR A 126 -5.86 -6.83 7.27
C THR A 126 -6.08 -8.34 7.13
N ARG A 127 -6.42 -9.01 8.24
CA ARG A 127 -6.65 -10.47 8.25
C ARG A 127 -7.83 -10.88 7.39
N LEU A 128 -8.89 -10.07 7.39
CA LEU A 128 -10.09 -10.31 6.60
C LEU A 128 -9.76 -10.29 5.10
N PHE A 129 -8.93 -9.34 4.67
CA PHE A 129 -8.49 -9.23 3.27
C PHE A 129 -7.56 -10.37 2.84
N GLN A 130 -6.78 -10.92 3.76
CA GLN A 130 -5.89 -12.05 3.47
C GLN A 130 -6.61 -13.40 3.40
N GLN A 131 -7.71 -13.56 4.12
CA GLN A 131 -8.41 -14.85 4.28
C GLN A 131 -9.66 -15.00 3.44
N SER A 132 -10.22 -13.90 2.93
CA SER A 132 -11.50 -13.88 2.21
C SER A 132 -11.33 -13.39 0.78
N LYS A 133 -12.26 -13.81 -0.09
CA LYS A 133 -12.36 -13.24 -1.44
C LYS A 133 -12.78 -11.77 -1.38
N LEU A 134 -12.43 -11.01 -2.40
CA LEU A 134 -12.69 -9.57 -2.47
C LEU A 134 -14.14 -9.20 -2.14
N GLU A 135 -15.12 -9.88 -2.75
CA GLU A 135 -16.54 -9.55 -2.55
C GLU A 135 -17.00 -9.81 -1.11
N ASP A 136 -16.58 -10.94 -0.54
CA ASP A 136 -16.92 -11.32 0.83
C ASP A 136 -16.24 -10.40 1.85
N ALA A 137 -14.98 -10.06 1.63
CA ALA A 137 -14.22 -9.14 2.46
C ALA A 137 -14.85 -7.75 2.47
N MET A 138 -15.25 -7.25 1.29
CA MET A 138 -15.93 -5.95 1.17
C MET A 138 -17.30 -5.96 1.85
N ALA A 139 -18.11 -6.98 1.61
CA ALA A 139 -19.44 -7.10 2.21
C ALA A 139 -19.36 -7.16 3.74
N LYS A 140 -18.39 -7.92 4.28
CA LYS A 140 -18.18 -8.02 5.71
C LYS A 140 -17.68 -6.70 6.31
N THR A 141 -16.69 -6.05 5.69
CA THR A 141 -16.21 -4.74 6.13
C THR A 141 -17.32 -3.69 6.16
N MET A 142 -18.14 -3.63 5.10
CA MET A 142 -19.26 -2.69 5.04
C MET A 142 -20.32 -2.99 6.10
N ARG A 143 -20.61 -4.25 6.39
CA ARG A 143 -21.57 -4.64 7.43
C ARG A 143 -21.06 -4.29 8.82
N ASP A 144 -19.77 -4.56 9.10
CA ASP A 144 -19.21 -4.41 10.44
C ASP A 144 -18.87 -2.95 10.76
N TYR A 145 -18.49 -2.14 9.75
CA TYR A 145 -18.02 -0.75 9.92
C TYR A 145 -18.79 0.30 9.11
N GLY A 146 -19.67 -0.08 8.18
CA GLY A 146 -20.29 0.85 7.22
C GLY A 146 -21.49 1.64 7.73
N ASN A 147 -21.99 1.38 8.94
CA ASN A 147 -23.27 1.94 9.43
C ASN A 147 -23.12 3.14 10.39
N GLY A 148 -21.89 3.62 10.62
CA GLY A 148 -21.62 4.72 11.55
C GLY A 148 -21.57 6.10 10.88
N SER A 149 -21.61 7.13 11.72
CA SER A 149 -21.26 8.50 11.33
C SER A 149 -19.74 8.63 11.24
N THR A 150 -19.24 9.59 10.45
CA THR A 150 -17.82 9.83 10.33
C THR A 150 -17.30 10.58 11.55
N ASP A 151 -16.41 9.97 12.33
CA ASP A 151 -15.70 10.64 13.42
C ASP A 151 -14.18 10.44 13.26
N TYR A 152 -13.52 11.45 12.67
CA TYR A 152 -12.07 11.46 12.50
C TYR A 152 -11.32 11.63 13.82
N GLY A 153 -11.91 12.30 14.80
CA GLY A 153 -11.31 12.50 16.12
C GLY A 153 -11.17 11.20 16.87
N GLN A 154 -12.26 10.44 16.94
CA GLN A 154 -12.28 9.11 17.56
C GLN A 154 -11.34 8.15 16.83
N MET A 155 -11.39 8.13 15.48
CA MET A 155 -10.52 7.29 14.66
C MET A 155 -9.03 7.56 14.96
N LEU A 156 -8.61 8.82 15.05
CA LEU A 156 -7.21 9.17 15.36
C LEU A 156 -6.83 8.81 16.79
N ALA A 157 -7.74 8.95 17.76
CA ALA A 157 -7.53 8.54 19.14
C ALA A 157 -7.34 7.01 19.24
N ASP A 158 -8.18 6.24 18.56
CA ASP A 158 -8.08 4.78 18.49
C ASP A 158 -6.80 4.34 17.80
N PHE A 159 -6.44 4.99 16.70
CA PHE A 159 -5.20 4.70 15.99
C PHE A 159 -3.98 4.93 16.87
N ARG A 160 -3.93 6.04 17.60
CA ARG A 160 -2.85 6.36 18.53
C ARG A 160 -2.76 5.37 19.69
N SER A 161 -3.91 5.02 20.30
CA SER A 161 -3.95 4.20 21.52
C SER A 161 -3.65 2.72 21.26
N HIS A 162 -4.12 2.17 20.14
CA HIS A 162 -4.07 0.74 19.86
C HIS A 162 -3.01 0.35 18.82
N ILE A 163 -2.69 1.24 17.87
CA ILE A 163 -1.89 0.85 16.70
C ILE A 163 -0.48 1.42 16.74
N LEU A 164 -0.32 2.70 17.11
CA LEU A 164 1.00 3.32 17.15
C LEU A 164 1.94 2.65 18.15
N LYS A 165 1.42 2.19 19.28
CA LYS A 165 2.22 1.48 20.30
C LYS A 165 2.89 0.22 19.75
N ASP A 166 2.24 -0.46 18.80
CA ASP A 166 2.79 -1.67 18.16
C ASP A 166 3.85 -1.36 17.10
N VAL A 167 3.94 -0.09 16.64
CA VAL A 167 4.84 0.34 15.58
C VAL A 167 6.15 0.86 16.12
N ASP A 168 6.11 1.58 17.24
CA ASP A 168 7.28 2.23 17.86
C ASP A 168 8.18 1.27 18.65
N SER A 169 7.81 -0.01 18.74
CA SER A 169 8.56 -1.01 19.50
C SER A 169 9.71 -1.67 18.71
N LYS A 170 10.28 -0.98 17.70
CA LYS A 170 11.51 -1.46 17.02
C LYS A 170 12.41 -0.32 16.60
#